data_b4b632d40d1e4f23dea72211529daab3
#
_entry.id   b4b632d40d1e4f23dea72211529daab3
#
_cell.length_a   1.000
_cell.length_b   1.000
_cell.length_c   1.000
_cell.angle_alpha   90.00
_cell.angle_beta   90.00
_cell.angle_gamma   90.00
#
_symmetry.space_group_name_H-M   'P 1'
#
loop_
_entity.id
_entity.type
_entity.pdbx_description
1 polymer ?
#
loop_
_entity_poly.entity_id
_entity_poly.type
_entity_poly.pdbx_seq_one_letter_code
_entity_poly.pdbx_strand_id
1 'polypeptide(L)'
;MNPTAILHQIRIGQPQPFARGQVSAMDRQPAHGTVEVLANALAGDRVGDTRFHGGADKAVHCYPLAHYDYWRALYPDHPRFQAGGFGENLCIDGADETNVCMGDIWQIGTARFQVSQGRQPCWKLNERFGIADMALQVQQSLRCGWYLRVLETGQIQAGDPIFLLERPFPDWPLTRILQLIDSKNCDEHAMREALRLPLPSSWQRLFEQRLLTGTCEDWQRRLFGQ
;
A
#
# COMPACT_ATOMS: atom_id res chain seq x y z
N MET A 1 3.43 -14.66 -21.87
CA MET A 1 4.00 -14.30 -20.56
C MET A 1 3.18 -15.02 -19.49
N ASN A 2 3.80 -15.63 -18.50
CA ASN A 2 3.04 -16.18 -17.37
C ASN A 2 2.65 -15.04 -16.41
N PRO A 3 1.44 -15.07 -15.82
CA PRO A 3 1.05 -14.04 -14.86
C PRO A 3 1.92 -14.15 -13.59
N THR A 4 2.24 -13.00 -13.01
CA THR A 4 2.97 -12.90 -11.73
C THR A 4 2.02 -13.08 -10.54
N ALA A 5 0.78 -12.65 -10.70
CA ALA A 5 -0.26 -12.69 -9.67
C ALA A 5 -1.65 -12.65 -10.33
N ILE A 6 -2.69 -12.81 -9.52
CA ILE A 6 -4.10 -12.70 -9.94
C ILE A 6 -4.79 -11.61 -9.12
N LEU A 7 -5.58 -10.79 -9.78
CA LEU A 7 -6.48 -9.85 -9.14
C LEU A 7 -7.70 -10.59 -8.58
N HIS A 8 -7.69 -10.88 -7.28
CA HIS A 8 -8.76 -11.67 -6.65
C HIS A 8 -10.03 -10.85 -6.46
N GLN A 9 -9.93 -9.61 -6.00
CA GLN A 9 -11.08 -8.76 -5.71
C GLN A 9 -10.73 -7.27 -5.89
N ILE A 10 -11.72 -6.51 -6.41
CA ILE A 10 -11.66 -5.04 -6.47
C ILE A 10 -12.61 -4.49 -5.40
N ARG A 11 -12.19 -3.43 -4.73
CA ARG A 11 -12.99 -2.75 -3.71
C ARG A 11 -12.94 -1.25 -3.90
N ILE A 12 -14.10 -0.62 -3.75
CA ILE A 12 -14.27 0.84 -3.86
C ILE A 12 -14.97 1.37 -2.62
N GLY A 13 -14.68 2.60 -2.24
CA GLY A 13 -15.22 3.22 -1.03
C GLY A 13 -15.49 4.70 -1.19
N GLN A 14 -16.39 5.19 -0.35
CA GLN A 14 -16.70 6.59 -0.21
C GLN A 14 -16.32 7.09 1.18
N PRO A 15 -15.95 8.36 1.32
CA PRO A 15 -15.68 8.96 2.61
C PRO A 15 -16.88 8.86 3.55
N GLN A 16 -16.64 8.34 4.76
CA GLN A 16 -17.64 8.21 5.82
C GLN A 16 -17.06 8.71 7.15
N PRO A 17 -17.89 9.12 8.10
CA PRO A 17 -17.43 9.43 9.46
C PRO A 17 -16.62 8.28 10.03
N PHE A 18 -15.52 8.63 10.68
CA PHE A 18 -14.59 7.67 11.28
C PHE A 18 -14.21 8.13 12.70
N ALA A 19 -13.44 7.31 13.42
CA ALA A 19 -13.00 7.61 14.77
C ALA A 19 -12.32 8.99 14.91
N ARG A 20 -12.38 9.56 16.10
CA ARG A 20 -11.76 10.85 16.48
C ARG A 20 -12.22 12.03 15.61
N GLY A 21 -13.48 12.03 15.17
CA GLY A 21 -14.03 13.09 14.31
C GLY A 21 -13.41 13.18 12.90
N GLN A 22 -12.65 12.18 12.49
CA GLN A 22 -12.06 12.10 11.16
C GLN A 22 -13.01 11.47 10.15
N VAL A 23 -12.67 11.62 8.87
CA VAL A 23 -13.33 10.96 7.76
C VAL A 23 -12.39 9.91 7.17
N SER A 24 -12.93 8.76 6.74
CA SER A 24 -12.16 7.70 6.10
C SER A 24 -12.98 6.99 5.04
N ALA A 25 -12.33 6.56 3.97
CA ALA A 25 -12.89 5.68 2.95
C ALA A 25 -12.37 4.24 3.07
N MET A 26 -11.79 3.86 4.21
CA MET A 26 -11.21 2.52 4.39
C MET A 26 -12.24 1.39 4.38
N ASP A 27 -13.53 1.69 4.56
CA ASP A 27 -14.59 0.67 4.51
C ASP A 27 -15.06 0.43 3.08
N ARG A 28 -14.09 0.03 2.24
CA ARG A 28 -14.32 -0.27 0.83
C ARG A 28 -15.16 -1.52 0.67
N GLN A 29 -16.15 -1.45 -0.21
CA GLN A 29 -17.05 -2.56 -0.53
C GLN A 29 -16.61 -3.27 -1.82
N PRO A 30 -16.88 -4.58 -1.99
CA PRO A 30 -16.58 -5.28 -3.23
C PRO A 30 -17.26 -4.60 -4.42
N ALA A 31 -16.51 -4.40 -5.49
CA ALA A 31 -17.03 -3.98 -6.79
C ALA A 31 -17.21 -5.22 -7.67
N HIS A 32 -18.31 -5.28 -8.39
CA HIS A 32 -18.64 -6.38 -9.29
C HIS A 32 -18.52 -5.93 -10.75
N GLY A 33 -18.12 -6.87 -11.61
CA GLY A 33 -17.90 -6.59 -13.03
C GLY A 33 -16.65 -5.76 -13.29
N THR A 34 -16.64 -5.08 -14.40
CA THR A 34 -15.51 -4.26 -14.87
C THR A 34 -15.50 -2.91 -14.17
N VAL A 35 -14.33 -2.49 -13.69
CA VAL A 35 -14.09 -1.20 -13.05
C VAL A 35 -13.14 -0.38 -13.90
N GLU A 36 -13.50 0.86 -14.19
CA GLU A 36 -12.65 1.81 -14.90
C GLU A 36 -11.52 2.33 -13.99
N VAL A 37 -10.32 2.37 -14.53
CA VAL A 37 -9.12 2.92 -13.91
C VAL A 37 -8.92 4.35 -14.41
N LEU A 38 -9.06 5.31 -13.53
CA LEU A 38 -8.83 6.73 -13.78
C LEU A 38 -7.36 7.11 -13.47
N ALA A 39 -6.92 8.29 -13.85
CA ALA A 39 -5.54 8.72 -13.65
C ALA A 39 -5.05 8.67 -12.19
N ASN A 40 -5.94 8.86 -11.21
CA ASN A 40 -5.56 8.93 -9.80
C ASN A 40 -6.46 8.10 -8.86
N ALA A 41 -7.32 7.25 -9.38
CA ALA A 41 -8.25 6.43 -8.59
C ALA A 41 -8.91 5.35 -9.46
N LEU A 42 -9.63 4.43 -8.84
CA LEU A 42 -10.65 3.62 -9.49
C LEU A 42 -11.97 4.40 -9.58
N ALA A 43 -12.73 4.19 -10.64
CA ALA A 43 -14.06 4.80 -10.76
C ALA A 43 -14.94 4.41 -9.57
N GLY A 44 -15.58 5.41 -8.96
CA GLY A 44 -16.38 5.22 -7.76
C GLY A 44 -15.60 5.19 -6.44
N ASP A 45 -14.25 5.10 -6.46
CA ASP A 45 -13.44 5.19 -5.22
C ASP A 45 -13.08 6.64 -4.90
N ARG A 46 -13.07 6.96 -3.61
CA ARG A 46 -12.62 8.26 -3.08
C ARG A 46 -11.81 8.06 -1.81
N VAL A 47 -11.04 9.08 -1.44
CA VAL A 47 -10.28 9.12 -0.18
C VAL A 47 -10.91 10.10 0.80
N GLY A 48 -10.82 9.81 2.09
CA GLY A 48 -11.41 10.67 3.12
C GLY A 48 -10.57 11.91 3.47
N ASP A 49 -9.26 11.84 3.30
CA ASP A 49 -8.34 12.95 3.60
C ASP A 49 -7.27 13.04 2.52
N THR A 50 -7.40 14.01 1.63
CA THR A 50 -6.50 14.21 0.49
C THR A 50 -5.13 14.76 0.85
N ARG A 51 -4.91 15.24 2.09
CA ARG A 51 -3.61 15.75 2.53
C ARG A 51 -2.59 14.62 2.75
N PHE A 52 -3.07 13.42 3.14
CA PHE A 52 -2.22 12.28 3.47
C PHE A 52 -2.49 11.05 2.60
N HIS A 53 -3.65 10.98 1.98
CA HIS A 53 -4.11 9.83 1.20
C HIS A 53 -4.51 10.28 -0.21
N GLY A 54 -4.42 9.36 -1.18
CA GLY A 54 -4.73 9.63 -2.58
C GLY A 54 -3.61 10.40 -3.31
N GLY A 55 -3.95 10.93 -4.47
CA GLY A 55 -2.99 11.51 -5.43
C GLY A 55 -2.32 10.44 -6.29
N ALA A 56 -1.51 10.89 -7.27
CA ALA A 56 -0.93 10.01 -8.29
C ALA A 56 -0.15 8.84 -7.69
N ASP A 57 0.64 9.08 -6.64
CA ASP A 57 1.48 8.04 -6.03
C ASP A 57 0.72 7.06 -5.13
N LYS A 58 -0.55 7.35 -4.81
CA LYS A 58 -1.43 6.52 -3.97
C LYS A 58 -2.79 6.32 -4.64
N ALA A 59 -2.78 6.17 -5.98
CA ALA A 59 -4.01 6.05 -6.76
C ALA A 59 -4.77 4.77 -6.42
N VAL A 60 -4.06 3.65 -6.23
CA VAL A 60 -4.65 2.34 -5.96
C VAL A 60 -3.84 1.62 -4.88
N HIS A 61 -4.51 1.11 -3.85
CA HIS A 61 -3.89 0.34 -2.77
C HIS A 61 -4.06 -1.16 -3.00
N CYS A 62 -2.94 -1.89 -3.04
CA CYS A 62 -2.90 -3.35 -3.14
C CYS A 62 -2.61 -3.99 -1.78
N TYR A 63 -3.22 -5.16 -1.52
CA TYR A 63 -2.94 -5.95 -0.33
C TYR A 63 -2.99 -7.45 -0.68
N PRO A 64 -1.93 -8.24 -0.31
CA PRO A 64 -1.88 -9.68 -0.55
C PRO A 64 -2.90 -10.46 0.27
N LEU A 65 -3.59 -11.41 -0.36
CA LEU A 65 -4.50 -12.31 0.37
C LEU A 65 -3.79 -13.17 1.40
N ALA A 66 -2.56 -13.63 1.10
CA ALA A 66 -1.77 -14.46 2.00
C ALA A 66 -1.49 -13.79 3.36
N HIS A 67 -1.51 -12.44 3.42
CA HIS A 67 -1.33 -11.74 4.68
C HIS A 67 -2.50 -11.94 5.64
N TYR A 68 -3.70 -12.20 5.14
CA TYR A 68 -4.86 -12.47 5.99
C TYR A 68 -4.73 -13.79 6.75
N ASP A 69 -4.05 -14.80 6.18
CA ASP A 69 -3.76 -16.06 6.87
C ASP A 69 -2.84 -15.81 8.08
N TYR A 70 -1.80 -14.99 7.90
CA TYR A 70 -0.92 -14.59 8.99
C TYR A 70 -1.69 -13.87 10.12
N TRP A 71 -2.54 -12.91 9.78
CA TRP A 71 -3.31 -12.17 10.78
C TRP A 71 -4.37 -13.03 11.47
N ARG A 72 -5.04 -13.94 10.74
CA ARG A 72 -5.98 -14.88 11.34
C ARG A 72 -5.31 -15.86 12.29
N ALA A 73 -4.07 -16.26 12.02
CA ALA A 73 -3.31 -17.10 12.96
C ALA A 73 -3.02 -16.38 14.29
N LEU A 74 -2.81 -15.05 14.26
CA LEU A 74 -2.61 -14.24 15.46
C LEU A 74 -3.92 -13.85 16.15
N TYR A 75 -4.99 -13.67 15.39
CA TYR A 75 -6.30 -13.18 15.87
C TYR A 75 -7.44 -14.01 15.26
N PRO A 76 -7.61 -15.30 15.67
CA PRO A 76 -8.48 -16.25 14.97
C PRO A 76 -9.95 -15.79 14.85
N ASP A 77 -10.48 -15.14 15.89
CA ASP A 77 -11.90 -14.76 15.95
C ASP A 77 -12.17 -13.32 15.49
N HIS A 78 -11.15 -12.63 14.97
CA HIS A 78 -11.31 -11.24 14.62
C HIS A 78 -11.92 -11.07 13.22
N PRO A 79 -13.15 -10.52 13.07
CA PRO A 79 -13.93 -10.57 11.83
C PRO A 79 -13.34 -9.74 10.68
N ARG A 80 -12.41 -8.82 10.95
CA ARG A 80 -11.87 -7.92 9.93
C ARG A 80 -10.63 -8.46 9.20
N PHE A 81 -10.05 -9.60 9.62
CA PHE A 81 -8.93 -10.19 8.89
C PHE A 81 -9.39 -10.98 7.68
N GLN A 82 -10.02 -10.28 6.76
CA GLN A 82 -10.51 -10.74 5.46
C GLN A 82 -10.35 -9.61 4.43
N ALA A 83 -10.52 -9.95 3.14
CA ALA A 83 -10.42 -8.98 2.05
C ALA A 83 -11.19 -7.68 2.35
N GLY A 84 -10.52 -6.53 2.20
CA GLY A 84 -11.03 -5.20 2.58
C GLY A 84 -10.68 -4.77 4.01
N GLY A 85 -10.14 -5.66 4.84
CA GLY A 85 -9.82 -5.36 6.24
C GLY A 85 -8.83 -4.21 6.38
N PHE A 86 -7.82 -4.15 5.55
CA PHE A 86 -6.81 -3.09 5.55
C PHE A 86 -7.20 -1.87 4.71
N GLY A 87 -8.40 -1.85 4.13
CA GLY A 87 -8.89 -0.76 3.32
C GLY A 87 -8.19 -0.67 1.96
N GLU A 88 -7.83 -1.81 1.40
CA GLU A 88 -7.26 -1.92 0.06
C GLU A 88 -8.31 -1.78 -1.04
N ASN A 89 -7.85 -1.38 -2.23
CA ASN A 89 -8.63 -1.39 -3.47
C ASN A 89 -8.53 -2.73 -4.17
N LEU A 90 -7.33 -3.31 -4.22
CA LEU A 90 -7.06 -4.57 -4.90
C LEU A 90 -6.57 -5.61 -3.88
N CYS A 91 -7.32 -6.71 -3.76
CA CYS A 91 -6.84 -7.92 -3.11
C CYS A 91 -6.19 -8.78 -4.18
N ILE A 92 -4.94 -9.18 -3.97
CA ILE A 92 -4.17 -9.93 -4.96
C ILE A 92 -3.67 -11.24 -4.38
N ASP A 93 -3.51 -12.23 -5.25
CA ASP A 93 -2.95 -13.54 -4.92
C ASP A 93 -1.68 -13.80 -5.75
N GLY A 94 -0.64 -14.39 -5.14
CA GLY A 94 0.61 -14.77 -5.79
C GLY A 94 1.74 -13.74 -5.70
N ALA A 95 1.50 -12.54 -5.13
CA ALA A 95 2.55 -11.54 -4.93
C ALA A 95 2.47 -10.91 -3.53
N ASP A 96 3.64 -10.57 -2.97
CA ASP A 96 3.79 -9.87 -1.70
C ASP A 96 5.03 -8.95 -1.72
N GLU A 97 5.33 -8.30 -0.61
CA GLU A 97 6.43 -7.34 -0.49
C GLU A 97 7.82 -7.95 -0.71
N THR A 98 7.96 -9.28 -0.65
CA THR A 98 9.25 -9.97 -0.86
C THR A 98 9.57 -10.15 -2.34
N ASN A 99 8.55 -10.20 -3.20
CA ASN A 99 8.70 -10.47 -4.63
C ASN A 99 8.21 -9.32 -5.54
N VAL A 100 7.65 -8.25 -4.97
CA VAL A 100 7.29 -7.01 -5.68
C VAL A 100 8.38 -5.97 -5.43
N CYS A 101 8.88 -5.34 -6.50
CA CYS A 101 9.95 -4.35 -6.42
C CYS A 101 9.45 -2.92 -6.66
N MET A 102 10.19 -1.96 -6.11
CA MET A 102 9.97 -0.54 -6.38
C MET A 102 10.06 -0.25 -7.88
N GLY A 103 9.07 0.46 -8.42
CA GLY A 103 9.05 0.82 -9.83
C GLY A 103 8.61 -0.29 -10.78
N ASP A 104 8.28 -1.50 -10.32
CA ASP A 104 7.70 -2.55 -11.16
C ASP A 104 6.55 -1.99 -11.98
N ILE A 105 6.53 -2.28 -13.28
CA ILE A 105 5.43 -1.91 -14.16
C ILE A 105 4.56 -3.13 -14.41
N TRP A 106 3.29 -2.99 -14.09
CA TRP A 106 2.30 -4.05 -14.19
C TRP A 106 1.22 -3.73 -15.22
N GLN A 107 0.75 -4.75 -15.91
CA GLN A 107 -0.51 -4.72 -16.64
C GLN A 107 -1.56 -5.55 -15.93
N ILE A 108 -2.74 -4.95 -15.71
CA ILE A 108 -3.94 -5.60 -15.17
C ILE A 108 -5.09 -5.21 -16.08
N GLY A 109 -5.77 -6.19 -16.67
CA GLY A 109 -6.76 -5.90 -17.72
C GLY A 109 -6.15 -5.07 -18.85
N THR A 110 -6.74 -3.90 -19.14
CA THR A 110 -6.23 -2.95 -20.14
C THR A 110 -5.46 -1.78 -19.55
N ALA A 111 -5.36 -1.67 -18.23
CA ALA A 111 -4.67 -0.59 -17.53
C ALA A 111 -3.21 -0.94 -17.23
N ARG A 112 -2.34 0.08 -17.15
CA ARG A 112 -0.94 -0.05 -16.71
C ARG A 112 -0.67 0.72 -15.45
N PHE A 113 0.10 0.09 -14.57
CA PHE A 113 0.42 0.62 -13.25
C PHE A 113 1.91 0.54 -12.96
N GLN A 114 2.38 1.42 -12.08
CA GLN A 114 3.72 1.34 -11.51
C GLN A 114 3.64 1.24 -9.99
N VAL A 115 4.42 0.33 -9.41
CA VAL A 115 4.62 0.25 -7.95
C VAL A 115 5.33 1.52 -7.48
N SER A 116 4.63 2.34 -6.71
CA SER A 116 5.09 3.67 -6.31
C SER A 116 5.72 3.70 -4.92
N GLN A 117 5.16 2.96 -3.98
CA GLN A 117 5.62 2.89 -2.59
C GLN A 117 4.96 1.76 -1.82
N GLY A 118 5.63 1.22 -0.80
CA GLY A 118 5.00 0.43 0.24
C GLY A 118 4.06 1.31 1.09
N ARG A 119 3.01 0.72 1.63
CA ARG A 119 2.12 1.46 2.52
C ARG A 119 2.79 1.70 3.87
N GLN A 120 2.82 2.94 4.34
CA GLN A 120 3.13 3.26 5.73
C GLN A 120 1.84 3.21 6.55
N PRO A 121 1.71 2.25 7.52
CA PRO A 121 0.52 2.12 8.34
C PRO A 121 0.34 3.33 9.26
N CYS A 122 -0.90 3.63 9.63
CA CYS A 122 -1.22 4.73 10.52
C CYS A 122 -2.26 4.32 11.56
N TRP A 123 -2.42 5.13 12.60
CA TRP A 123 -3.33 4.93 13.73
C TRP A 123 -4.77 4.55 13.35
N LYS A 124 -5.21 4.88 12.14
CA LYS A 124 -6.56 4.47 11.66
C LYS A 124 -6.71 2.94 11.61
N LEU A 125 -5.62 2.18 11.49
CA LEU A 125 -5.69 0.72 11.62
C LEU A 125 -6.00 0.30 13.05
N ASN A 126 -5.44 1.00 14.06
CA ASN A 126 -5.72 0.69 15.46
C ASN A 126 -7.23 0.79 15.74
N GLU A 127 -7.83 1.91 15.32
CA GLU A 127 -9.27 2.12 15.47
C GLU A 127 -10.12 1.12 14.67
N ARG A 128 -9.69 0.85 13.42
CA ARG A 128 -10.44 -0.06 12.54
C ARG A 128 -10.49 -1.49 13.05
N PHE A 129 -9.38 -1.96 13.62
CA PHE A 129 -9.29 -3.31 14.16
C PHE A 129 -9.61 -3.38 15.66
N GLY A 130 -9.71 -2.25 16.38
CA GLY A 130 -9.85 -2.25 17.83
C GLY A 130 -8.63 -2.81 18.57
N ILE A 131 -7.45 -2.80 17.90
CA ILE A 131 -6.17 -3.28 18.44
C ILE A 131 -5.25 -2.08 18.56
N ALA A 132 -4.86 -1.73 19.78
CA ALA A 132 -4.22 -0.45 20.10
C ALA A 132 -2.90 -0.17 19.36
N ASP A 133 -2.19 -1.20 18.95
CA ASP A 133 -0.90 -1.14 18.26
C ASP A 133 -0.90 -1.81 16.88
N MET A 134 -2.07 -2.00 16.26
CA MET A 134 -2.20 -2.67 14.96
C MET A 134 -1.31 -2.03 13.89
N ALA A 135 -1.23 -0.70 13.84
CA ALA A 135 -0.37 0.00 12.91
C ALA A 135 1.12 -0.33 13.11
N LEU A 136 1.56 -0.46 14.36
CA LEU A 136 2.92 -0.85 14.71
C LEU A 136 3.19 -2.30 14.29
N GLN A 137 2.27 -3.22 14.58
CA GLN A 137 2.41 -4.63 14.20
C GLN A 137 2.50 -4.79 12.67
N VAL A 138 1.67 -4.06 11.90
CA VAL A 138 1.74 -4.05 10.44
C VAL A 138 3.08 -3.54 9.96
N GLN A 139 3.59 -2.45 10.53
CA GLN A 139 4.91 -1.92 10.20
C GLN A 139 6.02 -2.94 10.47
N GLN A 140 6.06 -3.51 11.67
CA GLN A 140 7.11 -4.46 12.08
C GLN A 140 7.07 -5.78 11.30
N SER A 141 5.87 -6.24 10.92
CA SER A 141 5.73 -7.45 10.11
C SER A 141 6.07 -7.24 8.64
N LEU A 142 6.23 -6.00 8.18
CA LEU A 142 6.38 -5.59 6.78
C LEU A 142 5.21 -5.99 5.86
N ARG A 143 4.11 -6.51 6.41
CA ARG A 143 2.89 -6.90 5.68
C ARG A 143 1.98 -5.70 5.50
N CYS A 144 2.50 -4.71 4.79
CA CYS A 144 1.89 -3.38 4.70
C CYS A 144 0.94 -3.23 3.50
N GLY A 145 1.15 -4.03 2.46
CA GLY A 145 0.64 -3.72 1.12
C GLY A 145 1.41 -2.56 0.49
N TRP A 146 0.99 -2.15 -0.69
CA TRP A 146 1.64 -1.07 -1.44
C TRP A 146 0.65 -0.28 -2.26
N TYR A 147 1.13 0.84 -2.79
CA TYR A 147 0.38 1.69 -3.70
C TYR A 147 0.88 1.56 -5.13
N LEU A 148 -0.05 1.76 -6.05
CA LEU A 148 0.18 1.84 -7.47
C LEU A 148 -0.13 3.25 -7.98
N ARG A 149 0.71 3.72 -8.86
CA ARG A 149 0.52 4.87 -9.73
C ARG A 149 -0.10 4.38 -11.03
N VAL A 150 -1.08 5.08 -11.59
CA VAL A 150 -1.65 4.75 -12.89
C VAL A 150 -0.77 5.38 -13.98
N LEU A 151 -0.23 4.56 -14.87
CA LEU A 151 0.51 5.01 -16.04
C LEU A 151 -0.40 5.15 -17.26
N GLU A 152 -1.28 4.18 -17.46
CA GLU A 152 -2.30 4.17 -18.51
C GLU A 152 -3.64 3.80 -17.91
N THR A 153 -4.66 4.60 -18.18
CA THR A 153 -6.04 4.32 -17.81
C THR A 153 -6.58 3.12 -18.60
N GLY A 154 -7.62 2.48 -18.10
CA GLY A 154 -8.19 1.31 -18.73
C GLY A 154 -9.27 0.68 -17.88
N GLN A 155 -9.45 -0.61 -18.00
CA GLN A 155 -10.46 -1.38 -17.28
C GLN A 155 -9.83 -2.62 -16.66
N ILE A 156 -10.28 -2.95 -15.46
CA ILE A 156 -9.89 -4.14 -14.70
C ILE A 156 -11.13 -4.85 -14.15
N GLN A 157 -11.03 -6.15 -13.96
CA GLN A 157 -12.06 -6.93 -13.29
C GLN A 157 -11.45 -8.01 -12.38
N ALA A 158 -12.19 -8.47 -11.40
CA ALA A 158 -11.77 -9.60 -10.58
C ALA A 158 -11.55 -10.85 -11.46
N GLY A 159 -10.46 -11.57 -11.22
CA GLY A 159 -9.98 -12.68 -12.04
C GLY A 159 -8.93 -12.28 -13.09
N ASP A 160 -8.71 -11.01 -13.34
CA ASP A 160 -7.68 -10.58 -14.29
C ASP A 160 -6.29 -11.05 -13.85
N PRO A 161 -5.49 -11.59 -14.80
CA PRO A 161 -4.09 -11.85 -14.55
C PRO A 161 -3.30 -10.54 -14.43
N ILE A 162 -2.33 -10.53 -13.51
CA ILE A 162 -1.38 -9.45 -13.33
C ILE A 162 -0.07 -9.85 -14.01
N PHE A 163 0.34 -9.09 -15.01
CA PHE A 163 1.59 -9.31 -15.73
C PHE A 163 2.64 -8.28 -15.32
N LEU A 164 3.82 -8.76 -14.91
CA LEU A 164 5.00 -7.91 -14.76
C LEU A 164 5.54 -7.61 -16.16
N LEU A 165 5.46 -6.35 -16.58
CA LEU A 165 5.98 -5.88 -17.85
C LEU A 165 7.47 -5.50 -17.77
N GLU A 166 7.83 -4.75 -16.72
CA GLU A 166 9.18 -4.25 -16.49
C GLU A 166 9.54 -4.28 -15.00
N ARG A 167 10.80 -4.60 -14.70
CA ARG A 167 11.39 -4.52 -13.36
C ARG A 167 12.70 -3.75 -13.40
N PRO A 168 12.64 -2.41 -13.34
CA PRO A 168 13.85 -1.59 -13.47
C PRO A 168 14.81 -1.69 -12.26
N PHE A 169 14.29 -2.08 -11.09
CA PHE A 169 15.05 -2.13 -9.84
C PHE A 169 14.90 -3.49 -9.13
N PRO A 170 15.45 -4.59 -9.70
CA PRO A 170 15.25 -5.94 -9.16
C PRO A 170 15.83 -6.14 -7.75
N ASP A 171 16.84 -5.36 -7.37
CA ASP A 171 17.48 -5.42 -6.06
C ASP A 171 16.71 -4.63 -4.96
N TRP A 172 15.55 -4.04 -5.32
CA TRP A 172 14.75 -3.24 -4.42
C TRP A 172 13.33 -3.82 -4.24
N PRO A 173 13.20 -5.05 -3.68
CA PRO A 173 11.90 -5.53 -3.24
C PRO A 173 11.33 -4.57 -2.18
N LEU A 174 10.02 -4.53 -2.07
CA LEU A 174 9.34 -3.64 -1.12
C LEU A 174 9.76 -3.88 0.33
N THR A 175 10.08 -5.13 0.68
CA THR A 175 10.64 -5.44 2.01
C THR A 175 11.92 -4.67 2.30
N ARG A 176 12.83 -4.53 1.34
CA ARG A 176 14.11 -3.81 1.53
C ARG A 176 13.89 -2.34 1.87
N ILE A 177 13.03 -1.66 1.12
CA ILE A 177 12.78 -0.23 1.37
C ILE A 177 11.93 0.00 2.61
N LEU A 178 10.98 -0.89 2.91
CA LEU A 178 10.18 -0.83 4.15
C LEU A 178 11.08 -1.06 5.38
N GLN A 179 12.01 -2.01 5.32
CA GLN A 179 13.01 -2.21 6.38
C GLN A 179 13.89 -0.98 6.58
N LEU A 180 14.34 -0.34 5.49
CA LEU A 180 15.12 0.89 5.58
C LEU A 180 14.32 2.03 6.24
N ILE A 181 13.02 2.12 5.97
CA ILE A 181 12.13 3.11 6.61
C ILE A 181 11.89 2.75 8.08
N ASP A 182 11.62 1.48 8.39
CA ASP A 182 11.30 1.02 9.74
C ASP A 182 12.53 0.95 10.65
N SER A 183 13.73 0.80 10.08
CA SER A 183 14.94 0.80 10.87
C SER A 183 15.21 2.20 11.44
N LYS A 184 15.56 2.25 12.72
CA LYS A 184 16.08 3.48 13.35
C LYS A 184 17.55 3.71 13.02
N ASN A 185 18.12 2.85 12.18
CA ASN A 185 19.49 2.97 11.72
C ASN A 185 19.53 3.82 10.45
N CYS A 186 20.19 4.95 10.49
CA CYS A 186 20.37 5.83 9.34
C CYS A 186 21.55 5.36 8.48
N ASP A 187 21.37 4.22 7.77
CA ASP A 187 22.36 3.74 6.79
C ASP A 187 22.42 4.71 5.61
N GLU A 188 23.46 5.55 5.63
CA GLU A 188 23.67 6.60 4.62
C GLU A 188 23.80 6.01 3.21
N HIS A 189 24.50 4.90 3.04
CA HIS A 189 24.69 4.27 1.73
C HIS A 189 23.36 3.77 1.17
N ALA A 190 22.61 3.02 1.96
CA ALA A 190 21.30 2.50 1.55
C ALA A 190 20.30 3.63 1.25
N MET A 191 20.30 4.72 2.04
CA MET A 191 19.43 5.88 1.77
C MET A 191 19.80 6.61 0.47
N ARG A 192 21.09 6.76 0.17
CA ARG A 192 21.54 7.36 -1.11
C ARG A 192 21.18 6.48 -2.31
N GLU A 193 21.27 5.16 -2.17
CA GLU A 193 20.78 4.24 -3.21
C GLU A 193 19.27 4.35 -3.38
N ALA A 194 18.50 4.37 -2.28
CA ALA A 194 17.05 4.51 -2.31
C ALA A 194 16.59 5.79 -3.04
N LEU A 195 17.32 6.91 -2.88
CA LEU A 195 17.02 8.17 -3.56
C LEU A 195 17.14 8.11 -5.10
N ARG A 196 17.72 7.04 -5.66
CA ARG A 196 17.76 6.82 -7.13
C ARG A 196 16.49 6.13 -7.66
N LEU A 197 15.62 5.65 -6.76
CA LEU A 197 14.35 5.01 -7.11
C LEU A 197 13.31 6.07 -7.50
N PRO A 198 12.24 5.71 -8.22
CA PRO A 198 11.12 6.60 -8.56
C PRO A 198 10.21 6.84 -7.36
N LEU A 199 10.79 7.33 -6.28
CA LEU A 199 10.12 7.56 -5.00
C LEU A 199 9.05 8.65 -5.10
N PRO A 200 7.97 8.56 -4.31
CA PRO A 200 7.09 9.69 -4.08
C PRO A 200 7.84 10.79 -3.32
N SER A 201 7.46 12.05 -3.55
CA SER A 201 8.13 13.20 -2.95
C SER A 201 8.17 13.18 -1.41
N SER A 202 7.22 12.48 -0.77
CA SER A 202 7.22 12.29 0.69
C SER A 202 8.38 11.40 1.17
N TRP A 203 8.71 10.35 0.41
CA TRP A 203 9.83 9.47 0.74
C TRP A 203 11.18 10.06 0.35
N GLN A 204 11.23 10.83 -0.74
CA GLN A 204 12.43 11.60 -1.07
C GLN A 204 12.80 12.53 0.09
N ARG A 205 11.86 13.37 0.54
CA ARG A 205 12.06 14.27 1.69
C ARG A 205 12.42 13.52 2.97
N LEU A 206 11.83 12.33 3.21
CA LEU A 206 12.14 11.51 4.39
C LEU A 206 13.62 11.11 4.40
N PHE A 207 14.12 10.54 3.30
CA PHE A 207 15.53 10.12 3.22
C PHE A 207 16.50 11.29 3.20
N GLU A 208 16.17 12.38 2.49
CA GLU A 208 16.98 13.61 2.51
C GLU A 208 17.10 14.19 3.91
N GLN A 209 15.97 14.23 4.67
CA GLN A 209 15.99 14.72 6.04
C GLN A 209 16.80 13.83 6.98
N ARG A 210 16.69 12.51 6.85
CA ARG A 210 17.49 11.54 7.62
C ARG A 210 18.99 11.69 7.31
N LEU A 211 19.36 11.86 6.04
CA LEU A 211 20.74 12.10 5.61
C LEU A 211 21.28 13.42 6.18
N LEU A 212 20.45 14.46 6.25
CA LEU A 212 20.86 15.76 6.76
C LEU A 212 21.04 15.76 8.28
N THR A 213 20.16 15.09 9.02
CA THR A 213 20.11 15.16 10.50
C THR A 213 20.79 13.99 11.20
N GLY A 214 21.04 12.89 10.50
CA GLY A 214 21.51 11.63 11.10
C GLY A 214 20.49 10.98 12.04
N THR A 215 19.20 11.43 12.01
CA THR A 215 18.15 10.97 12.92
C THR A 215 16.89 10.56 12.19
N CYS A 216 16.17 9.59 12.75
CA CYS A 216 14.86 9.19 12.24
C CYS A 216 13.76 10.07 12.83
N GLU A 217 12.72 10.27 12.06
CA GLU A 217 11.51 10.97 12.47
C GLU A 217 10.76 10.24 13.59
N ASP A 218 9.99 10.97 14.39
CA ASP A 218 9.09 10.38 15.37
C ASP A 218 7.83 9.81 14.68
N TRP A 219 7.47 8.57 15.03
CA TRP A 219 6.32 7.86 14.48
C TRP A 219 5.09 7.90 15.36
N GLN A 220 5.16 8.48 16.57
CA GLN A 220 4.07 8.47 17.54
C GLN A 220 2.77 9.01 16.93
N ARG A 221 2.86 10.17 16.32
CA ARG A 221 1.70 10.77 15.64
C ARG A 221 1.11 9.89 14.54
N ARG A 222 1.95 9.24 13.75
CA ARG A 222 1.49 8.39 12.66
C ARG A 222 0.92 7.06 13.17
N LEU A 223 1.61 6.41 14.10
CA LEU A 223 1.24 5.07 14.58
C LEU A 223 0.13 5.09 15.64
N PHE A 224 0.05 6.14 16.47
CA PHE A 224 -0.88 6.19 17.59
C PHE A 224 -1.83 7.40 17.56
N GLY A 225 -1.56 8.40 16.70
CA GLY A 225 -2.41 9.58 16.56
C GLY A 225 -2.28 10.57 17.73
N GLN A 226 -1.16 10.56 18.42
CA GLN A 226 -0.83 11.41 19.57
C GLN A 226 0.05 12.57 19.15
#